data_8064123669a6ec894e3f5e8fa8b0ba20
#
_entry.id   8064123669a6ec894e3f5e8fa8b0ba20
#
_cell.length_a   1.000
_cell.length_b   1.000
_cell.length_c   1.000
_cell.angle_alpha   90.00
_cell.angle_beta   90.00
_cell.angle_gamma   90.00
#
_symmetry.space_group_name_H-M   'P 1'
#
loop_
_entity.id
_entity.type
_entity.pdbx_description
1 polymer ?
#
loop_
_entity_poly.entity_id
_entity_poly.type
_entity_poly.pdbx_seq_one_letter_code
_entity_poly.pdbx_strand_id
1 'polypeptide(L)'
;MSNIALIFGISGQDGAYLAQLLLSKGYEVHGTSRDAEMAEFSSLKRLGIKNKISFHSVALNDFRSTLKVLEEVVPKEVYNLAGQSSVGLSFEQPIETLESIANATINILEAIRFISCNCKFYNASSSECFGDTGENPANEDT
;
A
#
# COMPACT_ATOMS: atom_id res chain seq x y z
N MET A 1 3.07 13.28 20.10
CA MET A 1 2.07 12.64 19.21
C MET A 1 2.76 11.52 18.48
N SER A 2 2.20 10.30 18.50
CA SER A 2 2.77 9.16 17.75
C SER A 2 2.72 9.45 16.25
N ASN A 3 3.75 9.04 15.52
CA ASN A 3 3.69 9.05 14.07
C ASN A 3 2.85 7.86 13.61
N ILE A 4 1.76 8.12 12.92
CA ILE A 4 0.85 7.08 12.41
C ILE A 4 1.18 6.82 10.95
N ALA A 5 1.38 5.56 10.61
CA ALA A 5 1.61 5.10 9.23
C ALA A 5 0.49 4.16 8.78
N LEU A 6 -0.03 4.35 7.57
CA LEU A 6 -0.99 3.47 6.93
C LEU A 6 -0.33 2.78 5.73
N ILE A 7 -0.38 1.44 5.71
CA ILE A 7 0.23 0.62 4.66
C ILE A 7 -0.87 -0.14 3.91
N PHE A 8 -1.10 0.23 2.65
CA PHE A 8 -1.87 -0.56 1.71
C PHE A 8 -0.98 -1.69 1.17
N GLY A 9 -1.46 -2.94 1.21
CA GLY A 9 -0.65 -4.10 0.81
C GLY A 9 0.27 -4.66 1.90
N ILE A 10 -0.07 -4.47 3.18
CA ILE A 10 0.73 -4.92 4.32
C ILE A 10 0.94 -6.44 4.39
N SER A 11 0.09 -7.24 3.75
CA SER A 11 0.21 -8.70 3.71
C SER A 11 1.34 -9.21 2.81
N GLY A 12 1.84 -8.36 1.91
CA GLY A 12 2.97 -8.67 1.03
C GLY A 12 4.31 -8.71 1.78
N GLN A 13 5.36 -9.10 1.06
CA GLN A 13 6.72 -9.17 1.60
C GLN A 13 7.21 -7.79 2.04
N ASP A 14 7.19 -6.82 1.14
CA ASP A 14 7.67 -5.46 1.39
C ASP A 14 6.83 -4.75 2.46
N GLY A 15 5.50 -4.95 2.44
CA GLY A 15 4.60 -4.42 3.46
C GLY A 15 4.92 -4.93 4.86
N ALA A 16 5.27 -6.21 4.99
CA ALA A 16 5.64 -6.80 6.27
C ALA A 16 6.97 -6.27 6.80
N TYR A 17 8.00 -6.14 5.96
CA TYR A 17 9.30 -5.58 6.37
C TYR A 17 9.19 -4.09 6.67
N LEU A 18 8.43 -3.33 5.89
CA LEU A 18 8.17 -1.91 6.17
C LEU A 18 7.47 -1.73 7.52
N ALA A 19 6.45 -2.55 7.79
CA ALA A 19 5.76 -2.52 9.08
C ALA A 19 6.72 -2.80 10.26
N GLN A 20 7.62 -3.78 10.11
CA GLN A 20 8.63 -4.08 11.12
C GLN A 20 9.57 -2.88 11.36
N LEU A 21 10.04 -2.25 10.29
CA LEU A 21 10.90 -1.07 10.37
C LEU A 21 10.20 0.10 11.07
N LEU A 22 8.94 0.39 10.68
CA LEU A 22 8.18 1.50 11.25
C LEU A 22 7.88 1.27 12.74
N LEU A 23 7.50 0.05 13.13
CA LEU A 23 7.33 -0.32 14.54
C LEU A 23 8.61 -0.14 15.34
N SER A 24 9.77 -0.51 14.78
CA SER A 24 11.07 -0.33 15.44
C SER A 24 11.45 1.15 15.64
N LYS A 25 10.89 2.03 14.82
CA LYS A 25 11.04 3.50 14.91
C LYS A 25 9.97 4.17 15.77
N GLY A 26 9.10 3.39 16.43
CA GLY A 26 8.07 3.90 17.33
C GLY A 26 6.83 4.45 16.64
N TYR A 27 6.58 4.07 15.38
CA TYR A 27 5.34 4.38 14.69
C TYR A 27 4.19 3.52 15.21
N GLU A 28 3.00 4.09 15.22
CA GLU A 28 1.76 3.35 15.24
C GLU A 28 1.45 2.91 13.80
N VAL A 29 1.34 1.60 13.58
CA VAL A 29 1.21 1.03 12.23
C VAL A 29 -0.20 0.49 12.02
N HIS A 30 -0.83 0.99 10.97
CA HIS A 30 -2.09 0.49 10.43
C HIS A 30 -1.83 -0.18 9.09
N GLY A 31 -2.52 -1.28 8.83
CA GLY A 31 -2.39 -2.01 7.58
C GLY A 31 -3.73 -2.40 6.99
N THR A 32 -3.80 -2.50 5.67
CA THR A 32 -5.02 -2.89 4.99
C THR A 32 -4.91 -4.23 4.27
N SER A 33 -6.03 -4.95 4.23
CA SER A 33 -6.27 -6.11 3.40
C SER A 33 -7.68 -6.02 2.83
N ARG A 34 -7.98 -6.74 1.74
CA ARG A 34 -9.37 -6.83 1.23
C ARG A 34 -10.32 -7.39 2.29
N ASP A 35 -9.86 -8.36 3.03
CA ASP A 35 -10.55 -8.93 4.18
C ASP A 35 -9.55 -9.09 5.33
N ALA A 36 -9.60 -8.18 6.28
CA ALA A 36 -8.66 -8.15 7.41
C ALA A 36 -8.99 -9.21 8.47
N GLU A 37 -10.23 -9.68 8.55
CA GLU A 37 -10.66 -10.69 9.52
C GLU A 37 -10.20 -12.09 9.10
N MET A 38 -10.33 -12.41 7.81
CA MET A 38 -9.99 -13.73 7.26
C MET A 38 -8.53 -13.84 6.83
N ALA A 39 -7.83 -12.72 6.65
CA ALA A 39 -6.45 -12.73 6.20
C ALA A 39 -5.50 -13.36 7.23
N GLU A 40 -4.69 -14.30 6.80
CA GLU A 40 -3.74 -14.99 7.68
C GLU A 40 -2.57 -14.12 8.13
N PHE A 41 -2.14 -13.16 7.30
CA PHE A 41 -0.96 -12.32 7.54
C PHE A 41 0.30 -13.13 7.90
N SER A 42 0.57 -14.18 7.13
CA SER A 42 1.63 -15.15 7.42
C SER A 42 3.01 -14.52 7.57
N SER A 43 3.35 -13.52 6.74
CA SER A 43 4.63 -12.77 6.84
C SER A 43 4.73 -12.00 8.15
N LEU A 44 3.65 -11.34 8.58
CA LEU A 44 3.62 -10.59 9.85
C LEU A 44 3.67 -11.51 11.07
N LYS A 45 3.02 -12.67 10.99
CA LYS A 45 3.12 -13.71 12.04
C LYS A 45 4.55 -14.22 12.16
N ARG A 46 5.21 -14.49 11.03
CA ARG A 46 6.61 -14.97 11.01
C ARG A 46 7.56 -13.96 11.61
N LEU A 47 7.33 -12.66 11.40
CA LEU A 47 8.09 -11.57 12.01
C LEU A 47 7.72 -11.30 13.48
N GLY A 48 6.67 -11.94 14.01
CA GLY A 48 6.20 -11.74 15.39
C GLY A 48 5.59 -10.37 15.67
N ILE A 49 5.10 -9.68 14.63
CA ILE A 49 4.60 -8.31 14.75
C ILE A 49 3.10 -8.16 14.49
N LYS A 50 2.39 -9.22 14.09
CA LYS A 50 0.96 -9.15 13.76
C LYS A 50 0.15 -8.45 14.85
N ASN A 51 0.38 -8.78 16.10
CA ASN A 51 -0.39 -8.24 17.24
C ASN A 51 -0.07 -6.78 17.61
N LYS A 52 0.90 -6.17 16.92
CA LYS A 52 1.31 -4.76 17.11
C LYS A 52 0.74 -3.83 16.05
N ILE A 53 -0.10 -4.35 15.14
CA ILE A 53 -0.61 -3.65 13.98
C ILE A 53 -2.14 -3.63 14.05
N SER A 54 -2.73 -2.49 13.74
CA SER A 54 -4.18 -2.33 13.56
C SER A 54 -4.55 -2.62 12.12
N PHE A 55 -5.50 -3.52 11.89
CA PHE A 55 -5.90 -3.94 10.54
C PHE A 55 -7.26 -3.39 10.15
N HIS A 56 -7.39 -3.05 8.86
CA HIS A 56 -8.61 -2.54 8.25
C HIS A 56 -8.94 -3.32 6.99
N SER A 57 -10.22 -3.65 6.80
CA SER A 57 -10.71 -4.21 5.53
C SER A 57 -10.97 -3.08 4.55
N VAL A 58 -10.25 -3.08 3.42
CA VAL A 58 -10.32 -2.03 2.40
C VAL A 58 -10.28 -2.64 1.00
N ALA A 59 -11.29 -2.30 0.20
CA ALA A 59 -11.31 -2.57 -1.23
C ALA A 59 -10.78 -1.32 -1.96
N LEU A 60 -9.57 -1.38 -2.49
CA LEU A 60 -8.90 -0.22 -3.11
C LEU A 60 -9.55 0.26 -4.42
N ASN A 61 -10.32 -0.59 -5.08
CA ASN A 61 -11.14 -0.22 -6.24
C ASN A 61 -12.44 0.51 -5.85
N ASP A 62 -12.76 0.58 -4.55
CA ASP A 62 -13.88 1.37 -4.02
C ASP A 62 -13.36 2.62 -3.30
N PHE A 63 -13.66 3.78 -3.86
CA PHE A 63 -13.29 5.08 -3.32
C PHE A 63 -13.79 5.30 -1.87
N ARG A 64 -15.02 4.87 -1.57
CA ARG A 64 -15.61 5.06 -0.23
C ARG A 64 -14.86 4.26 0.82
N SER A 65 -14.46 3.03 0.50
CA SER A 65 -13.67 2.17 1.38
C SER A 65 -12.31 2.80 1.70
N THR A 66 -11.65 3.35 0.67
CA THR A 66 -10.37 4.05 0.80
C THR A 66 -10.49 5.34 1.60
N LEU A 67 -11.51 6.15 1.32
CA LEU A 67 -11.78 7.39 2.03
C LEU A 67 -12.01 7.14 3.53
N LYS A 68 -12.85 6.15 3.85
CA LYS A 68 -13.20 5.80 5.23
C LYS A 68 -11.97 5.46 6.07
N VAL A 69 -11.07 4.63 5.58
CA VAL A 69 -9.86 4.25 6.35
C VAL A 69 -8.94 5.43 6.57
N LEU A 70 -8.80 6.33 5.60
CA LEU A 70 -7.98 7.54 5.75
C LEU A 70 -8.57 8.52 6.76
N GLU A 71 -9.90 8.66 6.80
CA GLU A 71 -10.61 9.48 7.81
C GLU A 71 -10.50 8.88 9.21
N GLU A 72 -10.58 7.56 9.35
CA GLU A 72 -10.49 6.87 10.65
C GLU A 72 -9.07 6.90 11.22
N VAL A 73 -8.05 6.70 10.37
CA VAL A 73 -6.65 6.55 10.80
C VAL A 73 -5.95 7.90 10.94
N VAL A 74 -6.28 8.87 10.10
CA VAL A 74 -5.61 10.19 10.02
C VAL A 74 -4.09 10.07 9.99
N PRO A 75 -3.52 9.33 9.02
CA PRO A 75 -2.11 9.00 9.00
C PRO A 75 -1.22 10.20 8.71
N LYS A 76 0.01 10.18 9.23
CA LYS A 76 1.10 11.09 8.85
C LYS A 76 1.82 10.65 7.57
N GLU A 77 1.85 9.34 7.36
CA GLU A 77 2.51 8.72 6.21
C GLU A 77 1.61 7.61 5.66
N VAL A 78 1.44 7.60 4.34
CA VAL A 78 0.67 6.61 3.59
C VAL A 78 1.59 5.91 2.62
N TYR A 79 1.64 4.60 2.67
CA TYR A 79 2.44 3.76 1.79
C TYR A 79 1.54 2.87 0.95
N ASN A 80 1.60 3.01 -0.37
CA ASN A 80 0.91 2.13 -1.30
C ASN A 80 1.87 1.09 -1.87
N LEU A 81 1.79 -0.12 -1.33
CA LEU A 81 2.51 -1.31 -1.78
C LEU A 81 1.54 -2.37 -2.33
N ALA A 82 0.28 -1.99 -2.51
CA ALA A 82 -0.74 -2.85 -3.06
C ALA A 82 -0.73 -2.81 -4.59
N GLY A 83 -1.15 -3.89 -5.21
CA GLY A 83 -1.30 -4.03 -6.64
C GLY A 83 -0.85 -5.39 -7.15
N GLN A 84 -1.26 -5.71 -8.37
CA GLN A 84 -0.81 -6.90 -9.07
C GLN A 84 0.68 -6.74 -9.46
N SER A 85 1.55 -7.60 -8.92
CA SER A 85 2.99 -7.53 -9.15
C SER A 85 3.52 -8.58 -10.13
N SER A 86 2.68 -9.50 -10.60
CA SER A 86 3.08 -10.54 -11.54
C SER A 86 2.93 -10.06 -12.98
N VAL A 87 4.03 -9.92 -13.71
CA VAL A 87 4.03 -9.56 -15.13
C VAL A 87 3.21 -10.56 -15.95
N GLY A 88 3.38 -11.87 -15.72
CA GLY A 88 2.62 -12.90 -16.43
C GLY A 88 1.11 -12.74 -16.24
N LEU A 89 0.66 -12.59 -14.99
CA LEU A 89 -0.77 -12.39 -14.69
C LEU A 89 -1.33 -11.08 -15.25
N SER A 90 -0.52 -10.05 -15.45
CA SER A 90 -0.99 -8.78 -16.01
C SER A 90 -1.49 -8.93 -17.45
N PHE A 91 -0.93 -9.87 -18.22
CA PHE A 91 -1.42 -10.20 -19.56
C PHE A 91 -2.66 -11.09 -19.55
N GLU A 92 -2.79 -11.95 -18.56
CA GLU A 92 -3.94 -12.85 -18.44
C GLU A 92 -5.15 -12.13 -17.82
N GLN A 93 -4.89 -11.15 -16.92
CA GLN A 93 -5.90 -10.43 -16.15
C GLN A 93 -5.69 -8.90 -16.25
N PRO A 94 -5.78 -8.31 -17.45
CA PRO A 94 -5.46 -6.89 -17.66
C PRO A 94 -6.42 -5.95 -16.93
N ILE A 95 -7.68 -6.30 -16.77
CA ILE A 95 -8.67 -5.47 -16.06
C ILE A 95 -8.33 -5.42 -14.57
N GLU A 96 -8.13 -6.57 -13.93
CA GLU A 96 -7.73 -6.66 -12.51
C GLU A 96 -6.41 -5.90 -12.27
N THR A 97 -5.46 -6.00 -13.21
CA THR A 97 -4.19 -5.28 -13.15
C THR A 97 -4.41 -3.77 -13.17
N LEU A 98 -5.22 -3.27 -14.11
CA LEU A 98 -5.55 -1.86 -14.22
C LEU A 98 -6.28 -1.34 -12.95
N GLU A 99 -7.24 -2.09 -12.45
CA GLU A 99 -8.00 -1.73 -11.26
C GLU A 99 -7.14 -1.72 -10.00
N SER A 100 -6.29 -2.73 -9.81
CA SER A 100 -5.45 -2.86 -8.61
C SER A 100 -4.25 -1.91 -8.58
N ILE A 101 -3.82 -1.39 -9.73
CA ILE A 101 -2.67 -0.48 -9.84
C ILE A 101 -3.13 0.96 -10.10
N ALA A 102 -3.75 1.21 -11.25
CA ALA A 102 -4.09 2.57 -11.66
C ALA A 102 -5.27 3.14 -10.88
N ASN A 103 -6.42 2.46 -10.89
CA ASN A 103 -7.62 2.93 -10.20
C ASN A 103 -7.42 2.99 -8.68
N ALA A 104 -6.75 2.00 -8.10
CA ALA A 104 -6.42 1.99 -6.67
C ALA A 104 -5.55 3.20 -6.28
N THR A 105 -4.51 3.50 -7.06
CA THR A 105 -3.64 4.65 -6.80
C THR A 105 -4.40 5.97 -6.90
N ILE A 106 -5.25 6.12 -7.94
CA ILE A 106 -6.11 7.32 -8.10
C ILE A 106 -7.06 7.45 -6.92
N ASN A 107 -7.70 6.38 -6.47
CA ASN A 107 -8.60 6.41 -5.33
C ASN A 107 -7.90 6.89 -4.05
N ILE A 108 -6.66 6.42 -3.80
CA ILE A 108 -5.89 6.86 -2.63
C ILE A 108 -5.56 8.35 -2.74
N LEU A 109 -5.05 8.80 -3.88
CA LEU A 109 -4.68 10.21 -4.10
C LEU A 109 -5.88 11.15 -3.99
N GLU A 110 -7.02 10.78 -4.59
CA GLU A 110 -8.25 11.55 -4.50
C GLU A 110 -8.82 11.58 -3.08
N ALA A 111 -8.75 10.48 -2.35
CA ALA A 111 -9.18 10.44 -0.95
C ALA A 111 -8.30 11.34 -0.06
N ILE A 112 -6.96 11.29 -0.23
CA ILE A 112 -6.02 12.19 0.46
C ILE A 112 -6.35 13.65 0.14
N ARG A 113 -6.60 13.97 -1.13
CA ARG A 113 -6.96 15.33 -1.57
C ARG A 113 -8.31 15.77 -0.98
N PHE A 114 -9.30 14.89 -1.01
CA PHE A 114 -10.66 15.18 -0.55
C PHE A 114 -10.72 15.54 0.94
N ILE A 115 -10.02 14.79 1.79
CA ILE A 115 -9.98 15.05 3.24
C ILE A 115 -8.93 16.10 3.63
N SER A 116 -8.21 16.65 2.65
CA SER A 116 -7.09 17.57 2.88
C SER A 116 -6.07 17.02 3.88
N CYS A 117 -5.77 15.70 3.76
CA CYS A 117 -4.81 15.03 4.64
C CYS A 117 -3.42 15.60 4.47
N ASN A 118 -2.86 16.15 5.54
CA ASN A 118 -1.45 16.59 5.55
C ASN A 118 -0.54 15.39 5.85
N CYS A 119 -0.47 14.46 4.91
CA CYS A 119 0.34 13.25 5.00
C CYS A 119 1.37 13.18 3.87
N LYS A 120 2.46 12.46 4.10
CA LYS A 120 3.38 12.06 3.04
C LYS A 120 2.84 10.81 2.37
N PHE A 121 2.85 10.79 1.05
CA PHE A 121 2.43 9.64 0.26
C PHE A 121 3.60 9.02 -0.49
N TYR A 122 3.77 7.70 -0.35
CA TYR A 122 4.71 6.90 -1.11
C TYR A 122 3.95 5.87 -1.94
N ASN A 123 4.23 5.82 -3.24
CA ASN A 123 3.72 4.79 -4.15
C ASN A 123 4.88 3.96 -4.68
N ALA A 124 4.83 2.64 -4.47
CA ALA A 124 5.90 1.75 -4.94
C ALA A 124 6.02 1.74 -6.46
N SER A 125 4.89 1.92 -7.18
CA SER A 125 4.86 1.95 -8.64
C SER A 125 5.46 0.68 -9.27
N SER A 126 6.01 0.80 -10.48
CA SER A 126 6.61 -0.31 -11.20
C SER A 126 7.81 0.16 -12.02
N SER A 127 8.89 -0.61 -12.03
CA SER A 127 10.04 -0.38 -12.91
C SER A 127 9.69 -0.52 -14.40
N GLU A 128 8.62 -1.22 -14.72
CA GLU A 128 8.15 -1.40 -16.10
C GLU A 128 7.77 -0.06 -16.79
N CYS A 129 7.53 0.99 -16.01
CA CYS A 129 7.27 2.33 -16.56
C CYS A 129 8.45 2.93 -17.34
N PHE A 130 9.67 2.45 -17.10
CA PHE A 130 10.87 2.91 -17.80
C PHE A 130 11.09 2.21 -19.15
N GLY A 131 10.42 1.09 -19.41
CA GLY A 131 10.63 0.30 -20.61
C GLY A 131 12.02 -0.33 -20.68
N ASP A 132 12.55 -0.45 -21.90
CA ASP A 132 13.91 -0.98 -22.12
C ASP A 132 14.94 0.14 -21.96
N THR A 133 15.67 0.10 -20.86
CA THR A 133 16.76 1.04 -20.59
C THR A 133 18.12 0.57 -21.12
N GLY A 134 18.17 -0.60 -21.76
CA GLY A 134 19.41 -1.26 -22.17
C GLY A 134 20.30 -1.59 -20.97
N GLU A 135 21.58 -1.19 -21.04
CA GLU A 135 22.54 -1.39 -19.94
C GLU A 135 22.61 -0.20 -18.97
N ASN A 136 21.81 0.84 -19.18
CA ASN A 136 21.85 2.03 -18.34
C ASN A 136 20.87 1.92 -17.16
N PRO A 137 21.28 2.34 -15.94
CA PRO A 137 20.33 2.41 -14.83
C PRO A 137 19.28 3.50 -15.10
N ALA A 138 18.03 3.22 -14.73
CA ALA A 138 16.96 4.19 -14.79
C ALA A 138 17.15 5.31 -13.74
N ASN A 139 16.75 6.52 -14.09
CA ASN A 139 16.69 7.69 -13.21
C ASN A 139 15.50 8.56 -13.60
N GLU A 140 15.40 9.74 -13.00
CA GLU A 140 14.27 10.66 -13.22
C GLU A 140 14.20 11.25 -14.64
N ASP A 141 15.28 11.14 -15.40
CA ASP A 141 15.36 11.64 -16.78
C ASP A 141 15.18 10.53 -17.84
N THR A 142 14.90 9.25 -17.40
CA THR A 142 14.76 8.09 -18.27
C THR A 142 13.39 8.05 -18.96
#